data_d30b78675e8071db51895a80afe4bbcb
#
_entry.id   d30b78675e8071db51895a80afe4bbcb
#
_cell.length_a   1.000
_cell.length_b   1.000
_cell.length_c   1.000
_cell.angle_alpha   90.00
_cell.angle_beta   90.00
_cell.angle_gamma   90.00
#
_symmetry.space_group_name_H-M   'P 1'
#
loop_
_entity.id
_entity.type
_entity.pdbx_description
1 polymer ?
#
loop_
_entity_poly.entity_id
_entity_poly.type
_entity_poly.pdbx_seq_one_letter_code
_entity_poly.pdbx_strand_id
1 'polypeptide(L)'
;QTLSPVVNGNADDSSRSGTPARGTDVRTLSTDNIESIEVIRGIPSAEYGDLTSGAVLVKSKAGKSPLTIRVKTNPNIYQASAGKGFSLGKKAGDLNISGDYAFSKNSLTKGHSFYQRAGAKLLWSVRLGEIVNETTSLSMSFGRDRDKINPDNVSSRTQSYANDIGVSFNTNGRASINGNWLRSVNWLVSGSFNDKKSHYESTAINALNLYSKSMTNGEIYSNIAGAQVFDADGNRITNVSPDSPAKGVVLPYSYFYKYDIYGKELNAFVKLNADFAHSWGPVNERMLIGADFKTDGNLGKGSVYDEDYPPFRNINNAESGYRARPYYDIPFINQFGLYAENYFNW
;
A
#
# COMPACT_ATOMS: atom_id res chain seq x y z
N GLN A 1 9.06 -6.58 -1.87
CA GLN A 1 8.41 -5.26 -1.94
C GLN A 1 7.09 -5.45 -2.66
N THR A 2 6.00 -5.47 -1.93
CA THR A 2 4.68 -5.36 -2.55
C THR A 2 4.53 -3.93 -3.03
N LEU A 3 4.52 -3.74 -4.34
CA LEU A 3 4.05 -2.50 -4.94
C LEU A 3 2.55 -2.44 -4.66
N SER A 4 2.19 -1.92 -3.50
CA SER A 4 0.82 -1.67 -3.16
C SER A 4 0.31 -0.58 -4.11
N PRO A 5 -0.68 -0.82 -4.95
CA PRO A 5 -1.35 0.25 -5.65
C PRO A 5 -2.01 1.11 -4.59
N VAL A 6 -1.48 2.32 -4.44
CA VAL A 6 -1.70 3.12 -3.26
C VAL A 6 -3.02 3.81 -3.32
N VAL A 7 -3.77 3.59 -2.31
CA VAL A 7 -4.81 4.49 -1.84
C VAL A 7 -4.28 5.32 -0.64
N ASN A 8 -3.02 5.68 -0.62
CA ASN A 8 -2.45 6.60 0.37
C ASN A 8 -2.34 8.03 -0.17
N GLY A 9 -2.92 8.32 -1.31
CA GLY A 9 -3.17 9.68 -1.71
C GLY A 9 -4.40 10.16 -0.97
N ASN A 10 -4.29 11.21 -0.20
CA ASN A 10 -5.47 11.99 0.11
C ASN A 10 -6.15 12.30 -1.21
N ALA A 11 -7.46 12.06 -1.31
CA ALA A 11 -8.22 12.43 -2.49
C ALA A 11 -8.20 13.96 -2.76
N ASP A 12 -7.61 14.75 -1.86
CA ASP A 12 -7.44 16.21 -1.96
C ASP A 12 -6.20 16.64 -2.75
N ASP A 13 -5.29 15.72 -3.07
CA ASP A 13 -4.10 16.09 -3.81
C ASP A 13 -4.35 16.03 -5.30
N SER A 14 -4.79 17.16 -5.85
CA SER A 14 -5.04 17.33 -7.28
C SER A 14 -3.81 17.09 -8.17
N SER A 15 -2.60 17.16 -7.60
CA SER A 15 -1.34 16.85 -8.29
C SER A 15 -1.00 15.36 -8.25
N ARG A 16 -1.74 14.59 -7.48
CA ARG A 16 -1.49 13.18 -7.23
C ARG A 16 -2.59 12.34 -7.85
N SER A 17 -2.73 12.45 -9.17
CA SER A 17 -3.46 11.44 -9.93
C SER A 17 -3.11 10.08 -9.37
N GLY A 18 -4.12 9.26 -9.10
CA GLY A 18 -3.98 7.96 -8.46
C GLY A 18 -2.96 7.04 -9.11
N THR A 19 -1.69 7.42 -9.00
CA THR A 19 -0.57 6.58 -9.42
C THR A 19 -0.47 5.42 -8.44
N PRO A 20 -0.52 4.20 -8.93
CA PRO A 20 -0.55 2.99 -8.10
C PRO A 20 0.76 2.69 -7.38
N ALA A 21 1.69 3.59 -7.26
CA ALA A 21 3.05 3.30 -6.82
C ALA A 21 3.55 4.23 -5.71
N ARG A 22 2.82 4.34 -4.61
CA ARG A 22 3.42 4.86 -3.38
C ARG A 22 3.80 3.69 -2.49
N GLY A 23 5.07 3.65 -2.09
CA GLY A 23 5.62 2.61 -1.24
C GLY A 23 4.86 2.39 0.06
N THR A 24 5.20 1.35 0.78
CA THR A 24 4.61 0.99 2.08
C THR A 24 4.58 2.18 3.03
N ASP A 25 3.43 2.47 3.62
CA ASP A 25 3.33 3.50 4.65
C ASP A 25 4.10 3.05 5.90
N VAL A 26 5.30 3.60 6.05
CA VAL A 26 6.19 3.28 7.19
C VAL A 26 5.58 3.70 8.54
N ARG A 27 4.54 4.55 8.57
CA ARG A 27 3.82 4.90 9.79
C ARG A 27 3.09 3.70 10.38
N THR A 28 2.81 2.67 9.59
CA THR A 28 2.17 1.43 10.04
C THR A 28 3.15 0.45 10.69
N LEU A 29 4.46 0.68 10.60
CA LEU A 29 5.47 -0.16 11.23
C LEU A 29 5.70 0.27 12.68
N SER A 30 5.35 -0.58 13.63
CA SER A 30 5.74 -0.39 15.02
C SER A 30 7.23 -0.70 15.19
N THR A 31 7.98 0.27 15.70
CA THR A 31 9.42 0.11 15.98
C THR A 31 9.71 -0.61 17.30
N ASP A 32 8.68 -0.86 18.11
CA ASP A 32 8.86 -1.34 19.48
C ASP A 32 9.15 -2.84 19.58
N ASN A 33 8.96 -3.60 18.50
CA ASN A 33 9.18 -5.05 18.48
C ASN A 33 10.14 -5.48 17.35
N ILE A 34 11.15 -4.66 17.08
CA ILE A 34 12.19 -4.93 16.10
C ILE A 34 13.41 -5.53 16.80
N GLU A 35 13.91 -6.66 16.30
CA GLU A 35 15.16 -7.28 16.73
C GLU A 35 16.34 -6.64 15.99
N SER A 36 16.23 -6.53 14.68
CA SER A 36 17.27 -5.94 13.84
C SER A 36 16.69 -5.30 12.58
N ILE A 37 17.43 -4.34 12.06
CA ILE A 37 17.19 -3.73 10.75
C ILE A 37 18.47 -3.92 9.96
N GLU A 38 18.38 -4.64 8.85
CA GLU A 38 19.46 -4.82 7.90
C GLU A 38 19.23 -3.96 6.68
N VAL A 39 20.25 -3.20 6.28
CA VAL A 39 20.21 -2.34 5.08
C VAL A 39 21.16 -2.91 4.06
N ILE A 40 20.62 -3.48 2.99
CA ILE A 40 21.39 -3.96 1.85
C ILE A 40 21.61 -2.79 0.91
N ARG A 41 22.88 -2.46 0.66
CA ARG A 41 23.31 -1.42 -0.27
C ARG A 41 24.13 -2.04 -1.41
N GLY A 42 24.00 -1.49 -2.59
CA GLY A 42 24.70 -1.99 -3.77
C GLY A 42 23.94 -3.09 -4.50
N ILE A 43 24.66 -4.03 -5.10
CA ILE A 43 24.09 -5.16 -5.84
C ILE A 43 23.68 -6.24 -4.84
N PRO A 44 22.38 -6.47 -4.61
CA PRO A 44 21.93 -7.52 -3.71
C PRO A 44 22.17 -8.91 -4.35
N SER A 45 22.10 -9.97 -3.52
CA SER A 45 22.08 -11.36 -4.00
C SER A 45 20.93 -11.56 -5.01
N ALA A 46 21.11 -12.47 -5.94
CA ALA A 46 20.11 -12.83 -6.96
C ALA A 46 18.76 -13.26 -6.35
N GLU A 47 18.75 -13.69 -5.09
CA GLU A 47 17.52 -13.98 -4.35
C GLU A 47 16.60 -12.77 -4.12
N TYR A 48 17.11 -11.55 -4.26
CA TYR A 48 16.37 -10.29 -4.15
C TYR A 48 16.18 -9.68 -5.54
N GLY A 49 15.47 -10.36 -6.42
CA GLY A 49 15.07 -9.80 -7.71
C GLY A 49 14.36 -8.46 -7.58
N ASP A 50 14.31 -7.67 -8.63
CA ASP A 50 13.62 -6.37 -8.72
C ASP A 50 14.14 -5.24 -7.80
N LEU A 51 15.29 -5.41 -7.15
CA LEU A 51 15.89 -4.36 -6.34
C LEU A 51 16.89 -3.52 -7.15
N THR A 52 16.51 -2.29 -7.45
CA THR A 52 17.38 -1.34 -8.18
C THR A 52 18.23 -0.47 -7.27
N SER A 53 17.90 -0.34 -5.99
CA SER A 53 18.54 0.65 -5.09
C SER A 53 18.83 0.15 -3.68
N GLY A 54 18.65 -1.13 -3.42
CA GLY A 54 18.87 -1.76 -2.11
C GLY A 54 17.58 -2.16 -1.39
N ALA A 55 17.72 -2.79 -0.24
CA ALA A 55 16.62 -3.27 0.58
C ALA A 55 16.80 -2.93 2.05
N VAL A 56 15.70 -2.77 2.75
CA VAL A 56 15.66 -2.69 4.21
C VAL A 56 14.89 -3.91 4.72
N LEU A 57 15.60 -4.81 5.39
CA LEU A 57 15.04 -6.00 6.00
C LEU A 57 14.78 -5.74 7.47
N VAL A 58 13.53 -5.84 7.88
CA VAL A 58 13.13 -5.64 9.29
C VAL A 58 12.81 -6.99 9.91
N LYS A 59 13.59 -7.38 10.90
CA LYS A 59 13.39 -8.62 11.65
C LYS A 59 12.71 -8.31 12.97
N SER A 60 11.58 -8.96 13.21
CA SER A 60 10.85 -8.81 14.47
C SER A 60 11.46 -9.69 15.57
N LYS A 61 11.40 -9.20 16.79
CA LYS A 61 11.89 -9.90 17.98
C LYS A 61 11.05 -11.15 18.24
N ALA A 62 11.68 -12.31 18.20
CA ALA A 62 11.11 -13.60 18.57
C ALA A 62 11.65 -14.04 19.95
N GLY A 63 10.94 -14.99 20.60
CA GLY A 63 11.39 -15.58 21.84
C GLY A 63 10.72 -15.01 23.09
N LYS A 64 10.99 -15.67 24.22
CA LYS A 64 10.48 -15.27 25.53
C LYS A 64 10.98 -13.86 25.90
N SER A 65 10.07 -12.97 26.23
CA SER A 65 10.39 -11.62 26.69
C SER A 65 9.44 -11.16 27.80
N PRO A 66 9.90 -10.30 28.73
CA PRO A 66 9.02 -9.72 29.74
C PRO A 66 7.95 -8.85 29.09
N LEU A 67 6.88 -8.58 29.85
CA LEU A 67 5.90 -7.57 29.44
C LEU A 67 6.61 -6.21 29.37
N THR A 68 6.56 -5.61 28.20
CA THR A 68 7.07 -4.25 27.96
C THR A 68 5.90 -3.37 27.61
N ILE A 69 5.72 -2.28 28.35
CA ILE A 69 4.75 -1.24 28.06
C ILE A 69 5.54 0.05 27.79
N ARG A 70 5.25 0.72 26.70
CA ARG A 70 5.91 1.96 26.34
C ARG A 70 4.87 3.01 25.98
N VAL A 71 5.02 4.18 26.57
CA VAL A 71 4.20 5.35 26.27
C VAL A 71 5.11 6.46 25.80
N LYS A 72 4.79 7.07 24.68
CA LYS A 72 5.47 8.23 24.13
C LYS A 72 4.47 9.35 23.94
N THR A 73 4.85 10.54 24.29
CA THR A 73 4.04 11.73 24.05
C THR A 73 4.92 12.91 23.64
N ASN A 74 4.42 13.67 22.72
CA ASN A 74 4.88 15.02 22.43
C ASN A 74 3.64 15.88 22.15
N PRO A 75 3.75 17.19 21.93
CA PRO A 75 2.58 18.04 21.75
C PRO A 75 1.59 17.54 20.68
N ASN A 76 2.06 16.87 19.65
CA ASN A 76 1.25 16.46 18.50
C ASN A 76 0.96 14.95 18.42
N ILE A 77 1.69 14.11 19.16
CA ILE A 77 1.60 12.65 19.05
C ILE A 77 1.48 12.01 20.43
N TYR A 78 0.52 11.11 20.57
CA TYR A 78 0.33 10.23 21.71
C TYR A 78 0.42 8.79 21.21
N GLN A 79 1.35 8.01 21.75
CA GLN A 79 1.56 6.63 21.35
C GLN A 79 1.68 5.75 22.58
N ALA A 80 1.03 4.59 22.53
CA ALA A 80 1.18 3.53 23.51
C ALA A 80 1.43 2.21 22.78
N SER A 81 2.32 1.39 23.32
CA SER A 81 2.56 0.03 22.86
C SER A 81 2.75 -0.91 24.01
N ALA A 82 2.35 -2.17 23.82
CA ALA A 82 2.57 -3.25 24.76
C ALA A 82 2.95 -4.53 24.01
N GLY A 83 3.87 -5.31 24.59
CA GLY A 83 4.28 -6.58 24.00
C GLY A 83 4.83 -7.53 25.06
N LYS A 84 4.60 -8.83 24.84
CA LYS A 84 5.11 -9.90 25.71
C LYS A 84 5.42 -11.15 24.89
N GLY A 85 6.52 -11.81 25.20
CA GLY A 85 6.89 -13.11 24.65
C GLY A 85 6.67 -14.24 25.68
N PHE A 86 6.03 -15.29 25.25
CA PHE A 86 5.72 -16.49 26.02
C PHE A 86 6.51 -17.66 25.46
N SER A 87 7.10 -18.46 26.32
CA SER A 87 7.63 -19.76 25.92
C SER A 87 6.55 -20.83 26.10
N LEU A 88 6.24 -21.53 25.02
CA LEU A 88 5.26 -22.62 24.99
C LEU A 88 5.94 -23.99 25.19
N GLY A 89 7.25 -23.98 25.43
CA GLY A 89 8.06 -25.16 25.63
C GLY A 89 8.86 -25.58 24.37
N LYS A 90 9.82 -26.48 24.55
CA LYS A 90 10.80 -26.86 23.50
C LYS A 90 10.17 -27.36 22.19
N LYS A 91 9.01 -28.01 22.25
CA LYS A 91 8.32 -28.54 21.05
C LYS A 91 7.37 -27.54 20.40
N ALA A 92 6.80 -26.62 21.17
CA ALA A 92 5.81 -25.66 20.71
C ALA A 92 6.42 -24.27 20.40
N GLY A 93 7.68 -24.04 20.81
CA GLY A 93 8.40 -22.81 20.53
C GLY A 93 7.99 -21.63 21.40
N ASP A 94 8.09 -20.45 20.85
CA ASP A 94 7.81 -19.18 21.53
C ASP A 94 6.75 -18.37 20.77
N LEU A 95 5.89 -17.70 21.52
CA LEU A 95 4.82 -16.85 20.99
C LEU A 95 4.98 -15.42 21.51
N ASN A 96 5.12 -14.46 20.61
CA ASN A 96 5.12 -13.04 20.93
C ASN A 96 3.80 -12.40 20.51
N ILE A 97 3.23 -11.63 21.42
CA ILE A 97 2.01 -10.85 21.18
C ILE A 97 2.36 -9.40 21.43
N SER A 98 2.06 -8.55 20.49
CA SER A 98 2.26 -7.11 20.63
C SER A 98 1.09 -6.33 20.02
N GLY A 99 0.85 -5.15 20.59
CA GLY A 99 -0.12 -4.20 20.07
C GLY A 99 0.35 -2.78 20.29
N ASP A 100 -0.07 -1.89 19.41
CA ASP A 100 0.23 -0.47 19.50
C ASP A 100 -0.96 0.38 19.09
N TYR A 101 -0.99 1.58 19.65
CA TYR A 101 -1.94 2.61 19.29
C TYR A 101 -1.23 3.96 19.19
N ALA A 102 -1.54 4.72 18.18
CA ALA A 102 -1.04 6.09 18.03
C ALA A 102 -2.18 7.02 17.64
N PHE A 103 -2.16 8.19 18.25
CA PHE A 103 -3.02 9.31 17.92
C PHE A 103 -2.14 10.53 17.63
N SER A 104 -2.39 11.21 16.52
CA SER A 104 -1.64 12.39 16.12
C SER A 104 -2.59 13.49 15.68
N LYS A 105 -2.27 14.73 16.06
CA LYS A 105 -2.91 15.95 15.55
C LYS A 105 -1.92 16.71 14.69
N ASN A 106 -2.35 17.19 13.54
CA ASN A 106 -1.50 18.00 12.66
C ASN A 106 -1.15 19.37 13.29
N SER A 107 -2.03 19.89 14.15
CA SER A 107 -1.82 21.13 14.90
C SER A 107 -2.59 21.10 16.21
N LEU A 108 -2.01 21.66 17.27
CA LEU A 108 -2.69 21.83 18.56
C LEU A 108 -3.88 22.79 18.46
N THR A 109 -3.78 23.79 17.58
CA THR A 109 -4.80 24.82 17.37
C THR A 109 -5.91 24.38 16.43
N LYS A 110 -5.65 23.38 15.55
CA LYS A 110 -6.61 22.84 14.60
C LYS A 110 -7.13 21.49 15.08
N GLY A 111 -8.14 21.50 15.93
CA GLY A 111 -8.74 20.28 16.49
C GLY A 111 -9.54 19.42 15.50
N HIS A 112 -9.69 19.87 14.26
CA HIS A 112 -10.46 19.19 13.21
C HIS A 112 -9.63 18.22 12.37
N SER A 113 -8.29 18.27 12.45
CA SER A 113 -7.40 17.38 11.69
C SER A 113 -6.65 16.44 12.63
N PHE A 114 -6.80 15.12 12.43
CA PHE A 114 -6.14 14.11 13.26
C PHE A 114 -5.95 12.78 12.52
N TYR A 115 -4.96 12.03 12.97
CA TYR A 115 -4.65 10.67 12.53
C TYR A 115 -4.69 9.70 13.71
N GLN A 116 -5.24 8.51 13.49
CA GLN A 116 -5.26 7.40 14.44
C GLN A 116 -4.72 6.14 13.77
N ARG A 117 -3.99 5.35 14.53
CA ARG A 117 -3.48 4.06 14.10
C ARG A 117 -3.56 3.07 15.25
N ALA A 118 -3.97 1.85 14.97
CA ALA A 118 -3.83 0.72 15.87
C ALA A 118 -3.19 -0.44 15.12
N GLY A 119 -2.36 -1.20 15.82
CA GLY A 119 -1.70 -2.39 15.28
C GLY A 119 -1.73 -3.53 16.27
N ALA A 120 -1.82 -4.76 15.79
CA ALA A 120 -1.63 -5.97 16.57
C ALA A 120 -0.78 -6.96 15.77
N LYS A 121 0.13 -7.65 16.44
CA LYS A 121 0.99 -8.65 15.82
C LYS A 121 1.14 -9.86 16.71
N LEU A 122 0.95 -11.04 16.12
CA LEU A 122 1.33 -12.34 16.65
C LEU A 122 2.56 -12.81 15.91
N LEU A 123 3.57 -13.27 16.62
CA LEU A 123 4.77 -13.86 16.08
C LEU A 123 5.05 -15.17 16.79
N TRP A 124 4.97 -16.26 16.07
CA TRP A 124 5.31 -17.59 16.57
C TRP A 124 6.61 -18.05 15.94
N SER A 125 7.54 -18.52 16.76
CA SER A 125 8.80 -19.11 16.31
C SER A 125 9.02 -20.45 16.98
N VAL A 126 9.43 -21.43 16.18
CA VAL A 126 9.65 -22.80 16.64
C VAL A 126 10.89 -23.39 16.00
N ARG A 127 11.60 -24.21 16.76
CA ARG A 127 12.67 -25.06 16.29
C ARG A 127 12.22 -26.51 16.40
N LEU A 128 11.99 -27.14 15.25
CA LEU A 128 11.57 -28.54 15.15
C LEU A 128 12.80 -29.43 15.03
N GLY A 129 13.16 -30.06 16.14
CA GLY A 129 14.42 -30.78 16.26
C GLY A 129 15.63 -29.85 16.11
N GLU A 130 16.69 -30.34 15.50
CA GLU A 130 17.89 -29.55 15.18
C GLU A 130 17.89 -29.05 13.72
N ILE A 131 16.90 -29.45 12.96
CA ILE A 131 16.88 -29.31 11.51
C ILE A 131 16.09 -28.10 11.06
N VAL A 132 14.87 -27.90 11.56
CA VAL A 132 13.95 -26.89 11.02
C VAL A 132 13.77 -25.73 11.99
N ASN A 133 14.02 -24.52 11.52
CA ASN A 133 13.64 -23.29 12.20
C ASN A 133 12.51 -22.63 11.41
N GLU A 134 11.41 -22.31 12.05
CA GLU A 134 10.22 -21.72 11.47
C GLU A 134 9.81 -20.46 12.22
N THR A 135 9.40 -19.44 11.52
CA THR A 135 8.85 -18.21 12.08
C THR A 135 7.62 -17.81 11.30
N THR A 136 6.50 -17.71 11.99
CA THR A 136 5.21 -17.32 11.43
C THR A 136 4.69 -16.07 12.11
N SER A 137 4.20 -15.13 11.36
CA SER A 137 3.59 -13.90 11.88
C SER A 137 2.24 -13.60 11.23
N LEU A 138 1.32 -13.12 12.06
CA LEU A 138 0.06 -12.54 11.65
C LEU A 138 0.01 -11.12 12.20
N SER A 139 -0.22 -10.15 11.31
CA SER A 139 -0.32 -8.75 11.69
C SER A 139 -1.65 -8.17 11.22
N MET A 140 -2.22 -7.32 12.05
CA MET A 140 -3.41 -6.55 11.76
C MET A 140 -3.09 -5.07 11.95
N SER A 141 -3.58 -4.23 11.07
CA SER A 141 -3.42 -2.78 11.15
C SER A 141 -4.74 -2.10 10.90
N PHE A 142 -4.93 -0.98 11.57
CA PHE A 142 -6.04 -0.06 11.38
C PHE A 142 -5.49 1.35 11.33
N GLY A 143 -5.85 2.10 10.30
CA GLY A 143 -5.54 3.51 10.13
C GLY A 143 -6.80 4.34 9.94
N ARG A 144 -6.81 5.53 10.49
CA ARG A 144 -7.89 6.49 10.30
C ARG A 144 -7.33 7.90 10.25
N ASP A 145 -7.52 8.56 9.13
CA ASP A 145 -7.19 9.95 8.92
C ASP A 145 -8.47 10.79 8.79
N ARG A 146 -8.48 12.01 9.34
CA ARG A 146 -9.61 12.92 9.32
C ARG A 146 -9.11 14.35 9.19
N ASP A 147 -9.68 15.04 8.22
CA ASP A 147 -9.61 16.48 8.09
C ASP A 147 -11.04 17.00 7.89
N LYS A 148 -11.62 17.51 8.98
CA LYS A 148 -12.99 18.00 9.01
C LYS A 148 -13.05 19.43 8.49
N ILE A 149 -14.24 19.88 8.13
CA ILE A 149 -14.49 21.26 7.74
C ILE A 149 -13.89 22.22 8.77
N ASN A 150 -13.07 23.15 8.29
CA ASN A 150 -12.53 24.20 9.13
C ASN A 150 -13.66 25.18 9.51
N PRO A 151 -14.01 25.34 10.80
CA PRO A 151 -15.07 26.23 11.22
C PRO A 151 -14.79 27.71 10.89
N ASP A 152 -13.51 28.08 10.71
CA ASP A 152 -13.09 29.43 10.34
C ASP A 152 -13.18 29.70 8.83
N ASN A 153 -13.37 28.63 8.02
CA ASN A 153 -13.50 28.71 6.57
C ASN A 153 -14.58 27.76 6.05
N VAL A 154 -15.82 28.06 6.43
CA VAL A 154 -16.97 27.21 6.07
C VAL A 154 -17.31 27.32 4.58
N SER A 155 -16.90 28.38 3.91
CA SER A 155 -17.23 28.61 2.49
C SER A 155 -16.63 27.57 1.56
N SER A 156 -15.46 27.03 1.86
CA SER A 156 -14.85 25.99 1.05
C SER A 156 -15.51 24.61 1.24
N ARG A 157 -16.15 24.38 2.37
CA ARG A 157 -16.73 23.08 2.78
C ARG A 157 -15.81 21.89 2.57
N THR A 158 -14.50 22.15 2.60
CA THR A 158 -13.49 21.12 2.33
C THR A 158 -13.35 20.19 3.52
N GLN A 159 -13.51 18.90 3.27
CA GLN A 159 -13.19 17.87 4.25
C GLN A 159 -12.65 16.61 3.56
N SER A 160 -11.85 15.87 4.28
CA SER A 160 -11.34 14.57 3.81
C SER A 160 -11.27 13.55 4.92
N TYR A 161 -11.36 12.29 4.54
CA TYR A 161 -11.04 11.20 5.44
C TYR A 161 -10.46 10.02 4.70
N ALA A 162 -9.62 9.25 5.39
CA ALA A 162 -9.16 7.96 4.93
C ALA A 162 -9.30 6.93 6.05
N ASN A 163 -9.64 5.71 5.70
CA ASN A 163 -9.60 4.55 6.58
C ASN A 163 -8.83 3.46 5.86
N ASP A 164 -8.04 2.70 6.62
CA ASP A 164 -7.42 1.48 6.14
C ASP A 164 -7.52 0.38 7.19
N ILE A 165 -7.77 -0.83 6.74
CA ILE A 165 -7.72 -2.04 7.55
C ILE A 165 -6.86 -3.03 6.78
N GLY A 166 -5.78 -3.45 7.40
CA GLY A 166 -4.83 -4.39 6.81
C GLY A 166 -4.71 -5.67 7.64
N VAL A 167 -4.57 -6.78 6.95
CA VAL A 167 -4.18 -8.07 7.52
C VAL A 167 -3.03 -8.61 6.71
N SER A 168 -1.96 -9.05 7.36
CA SER A 168 -0.84 -9.68 6.69
C SER A 168 -0.39 -10.93 7.43
N PHE A 169 -0.08 -11.95 6.65
CA PHE A 169 0.49 -13.22 7.08
C PHE A 169 1.87 -13.37 6.47
N ASN A 170 2.80 -13.89 7.25
CA ASN A 170 4.13 -14.23 6.75
C ASN A 170 4.61 -15.47 7.50
N THR A 171 5.11 -16.44 6.78
CA THR A 171 5.82 -17.59 7.34
C THR A 171 7.12 -17.80 6.58
N ASN A 172 8.19 -17.97 7.30
CA ASN A 172 9.50 -18.24 6.75
C ASN A 172 10.23 -19.26 7.59
N GLY A 173 10.91 -20.16 6.90
CA GLY A 173 11.63 -21.21 7.56
C GLY A 173 12.89 -21.62 6.83
N ARG A 174 13.72 -22.36 7.55
CA ARG A 174 14.95 -22.96 7.05
C ARG A 174 15.07 -24.37 7.60
N ALA A 175 15.25 -25.31 6.69
CA ALA A 175 15.66 -26.68 7.01
C ALA A 175 17.17 -26.81 6.77
N SER A 176 17.95 -27.11 7.82
CA SER A 176 19.38 -27.37 7.74
C SER A 176 19.58 -28.86 7.46
N ILE A 177 20.28 -29.17 6.39
CA ILE A 177 20.50 -30.57 5.90
C ILE A 177 21.98 -30.89 5.98
N ASN A 178 22.32 -31.97 6.68
CA ASN A 178 23.70 -32.46 6.75
C ASN A 178 24.06 -33.36 5.55
N GLY A 179 23.73 -32.90 4.34
CA GLY A 179 24.04 -33.59 3.11
C GLY A 179 25.45 -33.25 2.60
N ASN A 180 25.98 -34.03 1.70
CA ASN A 180 27.30 -33.78 1.11
C ASN A 180 27.31 -32.51 0.24
N TRP A 181 26.19 -32.21 -0.42
CA TRP A 181 26.01 -31.07 -1.31
C TRP A 181 24.96 -30.09 -0.79
N LEU A 182 23.74 -30.56 -0.57
CA LEU A 182 22.63 -29.73 -0.09
C LEU A 182 22.83 -29.41 1.40
N ARG A 183 22.89 -28.12 1.71
CA ARG A 183 23.14 -27.61 3.08
C ARG A 183 21.87 -27.11 3.73
N SER A 184 21.02 -26.44 2.98
CA SER A 184 19.75 -25.99 3.51
C SER A 184 18.72 -25.76 2.41
N VAL A 185 17.46 -25.83 2.82
CA VAL A 185 16.30 -25.37 2.04
C VAL A 185 15.62 -24.29 2.84
N ASN A 186 15.36 -23.16 2.20
CA ASN A 186 14.70 -22.02 2.82
C ASN A 186 13.40 -21.72 2.07
N TRP A 187 12.37 -21.34 2.80
CA TRP A 187 11.08 -20.93 2.23
C TRP A 187 10.58 -19.65 2.86
N LEU A 188 9.82 -18.91 2.09
CA LEU A 188 9.06 -17.75 2.52
C LEU A 188 7.69 -17.80 1.83
N VAL A 189 6.64 -17.69 2.62
CA VAL A 189 5.28 -17.49 2.13
C VAL A 189 4.70 -16.28 2.81
N SER A 190 4.21 -15.33 2.05
CA SER A 190 3.56 -14.15 2.60
C SER A 190 2.31 -13.80 1.81
N GLY A 191 1.36 -13.18 2.49
CA GLY A 191 0.17 -12.62 1.89
C GLY A 191 -0.32 -11.43 2.68
N SER A 192 -0.92 -10.48 1.99
CA SER A 192 -1.55 -9.34 2.64
C SER A 192 -2.84 -8.94 1.93
N PHE A 193 -3.78 -8.50 2.72
CA PHE A 193 -5.03 -7.90 2.27
C PHE A 193 -5.21 -6.57 2.97
N ASN A 194 -5.51 -5.51 2.19
CA ASN A 194 -5.78 -4.18 2.71
C ASN A 194 -7.08 -3.65 2.13
N ASP A 195 -8.04 -3.30 2.99
CA ASP A 195 -9.27 -2.59 2.61
C ASP A 195 -9.09 -1.11 2.95
N LYS A 196 -9.02 -0.28 1.92
CA LYS A 196 -8.75 1.15 2.03
C LYS A 196 -9.88 1.95 1.42
N LYS A 197 -10.31 2.98 2.14
CA LYS A 197 -11.27 3.97 1.66
C LYS A 197 -10.71 5.37 1.90
N SER A 198 -10.69 6.18 0.85
CA SER A 198 -10.40 7.61 0.91
C SER A 198 -11.61 8.38 0.40
N HIS A 199 -11.93 9.50 1.05
CA HIS A 199 -13.00 10.40 0.69
C HIS A 199 -12.51 11.84 0.73
N TYR A 200 -12.88 12.59 -0.28
CA TYR A 200 -12.65 14.03 -0.35
C TYR A 200 -13.88 14.73 -0.87
N GLU A 201 -14.23 15.84 -0.26
CA GLU A 201 -15.28 16.74 -0.75
C GLU A 201 -14.86 18.19 -0.62
N SER A 202 -15.25 18.99 -1.57
CA SER A 202 -14.96 20.42 -1.60
C SER A 202 -15.88 21.16 -2.56
N THR A 203 -15.79 22.49 -2.54
CA THR A 203 -16.45 23.35 -3.49
C THR A 203 -15.46 23.77 -4.57
N ALA A 204 -15.74 23.42 -5.82
CA ALA A 204 -15.02 23.95 -6.96
C ALA A 204 -15.44 25.40 -7.19
N ILE A 205 -14.49 26.33 -7.19
CA ILE A 205 -14.71 27.76 -7.39
C ILE A 205 -13.86 28.21 -8.59
N ASN A 206 -14.34 29.23 -9.33
CA ASN A 206 -13.65 29.79 -10.50
C ASN A 206 -13.36 28.81 -11.63
N ALA A 207 -14.28 27.93 -11.89
CA ALA A 207 -14.18 27.05 -13.01
C ALA A 207 -14.40 27.81 -14.32
N LEU A 208 -13.32 28.32 -14.89
CA LEU A 208 -13.33 29.06 -16.13
C LEU A 208 -13.67 28.15 -17.33
N ASN A 209 -13.41 26.87 -17.21
CA ASN A 209 -13.69 25.88 -18.23
C ASN A 209 -14.92 25.08 -17.87
N LEU A 210 -15.97 25.28 -18.62
CA LEU A 210 -17.33 24.86 -18.29
C LEU A 210 -17.70 23.47 -18.80
N TYR A 211 -16.76 22.63 -19.21
CA TYR A 211 -17.12 21.31 -19.64
C TYR A 211 -16.11 20.24 -19.22
N SER A 212 -16.61 19.04 -19.08
CA SER A 212 -15.84 17.85 -18.88
C SER A 212 -16.14 16.86 -20.01
N LYS A 213 -15.13 16.25 -20.59
CA LYS A 213 -15.31 15.20 -21.58
C LYS A 213 -15.83 13.95 -20.90
N SER A 214 -16.95 13.40 -21.37
CA SER A 214 -17.35 12.06 -20.97
C SER A 214 -16.28 11.05 -21.36
N MET A 215 -15.99 10.14 -20.47
CA MET A 215 -14.78 9.36 -20.50
C MET A 215 -14.93 8.03 -21.23
N THR A 216 -16.15 7.65 -21.56
CA THR A 216 -16.43 6.37 -22.20
C THR A 216 -16.57 6.45 -23.71
N ASN A 217 -17.09 7.54 -24.26
CA ASN A 217 -17.41 7.63 -25.68
C ASN A 217 -17.20 8.99 -26.33
N GLY A 218 -16.67 9.98 -25.59
CA GLY A 218 -16.42 11.34 -26.12
C GLY A 218 -17.68 12.16 -26.37
N GLU A 219 -18.84 11.70 -25.93
CA GLU A 219 -20.09 12.44 -26.10
C GLU A 219 -20.14 13.71 -25.24
N ILE A 220 -20.63 14.81 -25.81
CA ILE A 220 -20.79 16.09 -25.13
C ILE A 220 -22.28 16.32 -24.89
N TYR A 221 -22.68 16.49 -23.62
CA TYR A 221 -24.04 16.90 -23.27
C TYR A 221 -24.01 18.07 -22.27
N SER A 222 -25.01 18.90 -22.29
CA SER A 222 -25.18 19.98 -21.34
C SER A 222 -26.35 19.66 -20.41
N ASN A 223 -26.08 19.70 -19.11
CA ASN A 223 -27.12 19.59 -18.08
C ASN A 223 -27.79 20.96 -17.80
N ILE A 224 -27.38 22.00 -18.53
CA ILE A 224 -27.94 23.36 -18.39
C ILE A 224 -28.55 23.77 -19.73
N ALA A 225 -29.86 23.97 -19.74
CA ALA A 225 -30.56 24.42 -20.95
C ALA A 225 -29.99 25.76 -21.45
N GLY A 226 -29.66 25.84 -22.75
CA GLY A 226 -29.13 27.04 -23.39
C GLY A 226 -27.67 27.36 -23.10
N ALA A 227 -26.93 26.53 -22.41
CA ALA A 227 -25.51 26.73 -22.16
C ALA A 227 -24.67 26.55 -23.44
N GLN A 228 -23.61 27.37 -23.56
CA GLN A 228 -22.66 27.22 -24.65
C GLN A 228 -21.68 26.09 -24.31
N VAL A 229 -21.46 25.18 -25.24
CA VAL A 229 -20.55 24.05 -25.12
C VAL A 229 -19.31 24.30 -25.98
N PHE A 230 -18.14 24.01 -25.43
CA PHE A 230 -16.86 24.19 -26.10
C PHE A 230 -16.12 22.83 -26.20
N ASP A 231 -15.33 22.65 -27.27
CA ASP A 231 -14.45 21.48 -27.39
C ASP A 231 -13.17 21.58 -26.54
N ALA A 232 -12.31 20.58 -26.63
CA ALA A 232 -11.06 20.54 -25.88
C ALA A 232 -10.09 21.68 -26.22
N ASP A 233 -10.21 22.23 -27.40
CA ASP A 233 -9.36 23.31 -27.93
C ASP A 233 -9.95 24.69 -27.63
N GLY A 234 -11.12 24.75 -26.95
CA GLY A 234 -11.81 26.00 -26.61
C GLY A 234 -12.71 26.54 -27.71
N ASN A 235 -12.96 25.79 -28.76
CA ASN A 235 -13.86 26.20 -29.84
C ASN A 235 -15.30 25.93 -29.47
N ARG A 236 -16.18 26.87 -29.78
CA ARG A 236 -17.61 26.70 -29.51
C ARG A 236 -18.20 25.60 -30.41
N ILE A 237 -18.81 24.59 -29.77
CA ILE A 237 -19.56 23.56 -30.47
C ILE A 237 -20.95 24.10 -30.79
N THR A 238 -21.23 24.34 -32.10
CA THR A 238 -22.50 24.92 -32.54
C THR A 238 -23.55 23.86 -32.90
N ASN A 239 -23.16 22.63 -33.16
CA ASN A 239 -24.03 21.53 -33.57
C ASN A 239 -23.99 20.39 -32.54
N VAL A 240 -24.60 20.59 -31.38
CA VAL A 240 -24.87 19.50 -30.47
C VAL A 240 -26.17 18.84 -30.91
N SER A 241 -26.07 17.85 -31.79
CA SER A 241 -27.21 16.98 -32.12
C SER A 241 -27.39 15.92 -31.06
N PRO A 242 -28.62 15.51 -30.74
CA PRO A 242 -28.87 14.32 -29.88
C PRO A 242 -28.16 13.06 -30.40
N ASP A 243 -27.89 13.01 -31.69
CA ASP A 243 -27.21 11.90 -32.36
C ASP A 243 -25.69 12.12 -32.52
N SER A 244 -25.15 13.20 -31.95
CA SER A 244 -23.71 13.47 -32.00
C SER A 244 -22.97 12.54 -31.06
N PRO A 245 -21.89 11.87 -31.51
CA PRO A 245 -21.09 10.99 -30.62
C PRO A 245 -20.25 11.76 -29.61
N ALA A 246 -20.31 13.10 -29.59
CA ALA A 246 -19.53 13.93 -28.68
C ALA A 246 -20.37 14.39 -27.49
N LYS A 247 -20.17 13.80 -26.31
CA LYS A 247 -20.83 14.20 -25.06
C LYS A 247 -19.85 14.85 -24.08
N GLY A 248 -20.21 16.01 -23.55
CA GLY A 248 -19.53 16.68 -22.46
C GLY A 248 -20.53 17.33 -21.51
N VAL A 249 -20.23 17.43 -20.25
CA VAL A 249 -21.06 18.09 -19.26
C VAL A 249 -20.65 19.54 -19.11
N VAL A 250 -21.60 20.48 -19.29
CA VAL A 250 -21.38 21.87 -18.94
C VAL A 250 -21.62 22.05 -17.47
N LEU A 251 -20.55 22.36 -16.74
CA LEU A 251 -20.56 22.50 -15.31
C LEU A 251 -20.88 23.94 -14.90
N PRO A 252 -21.57 24.15 -13.76
CA PRO A 252 -21.76 25.49 -13.21
C PRO A 252 -20.43 26.10 -12.78
N TYR A 253 -20.35 27.43 -12.75
CA TYR A 253 -19.15 28.18 -12.35
C TYR A 253 -18.60 27.76 -10.98
N SER A 254 -19.49 27.42 -10.05
CA SER A 254 -19.17 26.92 -8.75
C SER A 254 -20.10 25.76 -8.40
N TYR A 255 -19.54 24.65 -7.92
CA TYR A 255 -20.33 23.49 -7.48
C TYR A 255 -19.60 22.71 -6.39
N PHE A 256 -20.36 21.94 -5.66
CA PHE A 256 -19.86 21.01 -4.65
C PHE A 256 -19.63 19.64 -5.28
N TYR A 257 -18.49 19.02 -5.00
CA TYR A 257 -18.17 17.70 -5.51
C TYR A 257 -17.71 16.78 -4.38
N LYS A 258 -17.87 15.49 -4.63
CA LYS A 258 -17.38 14.39 -3.79
C LYS A 258 -16.56 13.45 -4.63
N TYR A 259 -15.50 12.91 -4.01
CA TYR A 259 -14.60 11.97 -4.64
C TYR A 259 -14.22 10.88 -3.64
N ASP A 260 -14.54 9.64 -3.96
CA ASP A 260 -14.22 8.45 -3.18
C ASP A 260 -13.24 7.57 -3.93
N ILE A 261 -12.28 6.97 -3.21
CA ILE A 261 -11.41 5.93 -3.71
C ILE A 261 -11.56 4.70 -2.82
N TYR A 262 -11.90 3.56 -3.42
CA TYR A 262 -12.02 2.27 -2.75
C TYR A 262 -10.97 1.32 -3.28
N GLY A 263 -10.01 0.94 -2.44
CA GLY A 263 -8.98 -0.05 -2.72
C GLY A 263 -9.19 -1.30 -1.88
N LYS A 264 -9.06 -2.48 -2.50
CA LYS A 264 -8.99 -3.78 -1.84
C LYS A 264 -7.80 -4.54 -2.41
N GLU A 265 -6.64 -4.24 -1.85
CA GLU A 265 -5.38 -4.78 -2.32
C GLU A 265 -5.16 -6.19 -1.79
N LEU A 266 -4.82 -7.10 -2.68
CA LEU A 266 -4.43 -8.47 -2.37
C LEU A 266 -3.05 -8.75 -2.95
N ASN A 267 -2.13 -9.16 -2.09
CA ASN A 267 -0.78 -9.52 -2.49
C ASN A 267 -0.43 -10.89 -1.93
N ALA A 268 0.25 -11.72 -2.71
CA ALA A 268 0.83 -12.95 -2.22
C ALA A 268 2.22 -13.15 -2.84
N PHE A 269 3.11 -13.73 -2.06
CA PHE A 269 4.48 -14.02 -2.45
C PHE A 269 4.93 -15.35 -1.86
N VAL A 270 5.52 -16.18 -2.69
CA VAL A 270 6.12 -17.46 -2.31
C VAL A 270 7.53 -17.52 -2.85
N LYS A 271 8.49 -17.87 -2.01
CA LYS A 271 9.88 -18.09 -2.40
C LYS A 271 10.39 -19.40 -1.81
N LEU A 272 11.11 -20.14 -2.62
CA LEU A 272 11.82 -21.35 -2.22
C LEU A 272 13.25 -21.28 -2.76
N ASN A 273 14.23 -21.53 -1.91
CA ASN A 273 15.61 -21.67 -2.35
C ASN A 273 16.35 -22.79 -1.64
N ALA A 274 17.40 -23.27 -2.27
CA ALA A 274 18.29 -24.30 -1.77
C ALA A 274 19.74 -23.83 -1.83
N ASP A 275 20.44 -23.98 -0.72
CA ASP A 275 21.87 -23.72 -0.59
C ASP A 275 22.64 -25.03 -0.77
N PHE A 276 23.58 -25.02 -1.68
CA PHE A 276 24.53 -26.10 -1.91
C PHE A 276 25.94 -25.63 -1.56
N ALA A 277 26.75 -26.50 -1.01
CA ALA A 277 28.17 -26.25 -0.78
C ALA A 277 29.00 -27.52 -0.99
N HIS A 278 30.08 -27.40 -1.74
CA HIS A 278 31.02 -28.45 -2.01
C HIS A 278 32.45 -27.94 -2.06
N SER A 279 33.41 -28.80 -1.70
CA SER A 279 34.81 -28.47 -1.75
C SER A 279 35.51 -29.40 -2.75
N TRP A 280 36.17 -28.81 -3.72
CA TRP A 280 36.95 -29.48 -4.78
C TRP A 280 38.43 -29.24 -4.54
N GLY A 281 39.04 -29.99 -3.62
CA GLY A 281 40.40 -29.70 -3.20
C GLY A 281 40.56 -28.32 -2.54
N PRO A 282 41.37 -27.39 -3.09
CA PRO A 282 41.51 -26.07 -2.51
C PRO A 282 40.34 -25.10 -2.83
N VAL A 283 39.46 -25.46 -3.76
CA VAL A 283 38.32 -24.65 -4.19
C VAL A 283 37.10 -25.00 -3.37
N ASN A 284 36.50 -23.99 -2.74
CA ASN A 284 35.22 -24.11 -2.06
C ASN A 284 34.14 -23.45 -2.93
N GLU A 285 33.15 -24.22 -3.29
CA GLU A 285 31.98 -23.76 -4.05
C GLU A 285 30.78 -23.63 -3.14
N ARG A 286 30.05 -22.54 -3.31
CA ARG A 286 28.74 -22.33 -2.72
C ARG A 286 27.78 -21.87 -3.80
N MET A 287 26.67 -22.61 -3.97
CA MET A 287 25.66 -22.32 -4.97
C MET A 287 24.30 -22.14 -4.30
N LEU A 288 23.57 -21.11 -4.69
CA LEU A 288 22.20 -20.82 -4.32
C LEU A 288 21.33 -20.98 -5.57
N ILE A 289 20.29 -21.79 -5.49
CA ILE A 289 19.28 -21.93 -6.54
C ILE A 289 17.91 -21.65 -5.91
N GLY A 290 17.08 -20.89 -6.59
CA GLY A 290 15.75 -20.62 -6.08
C GLY A 290 14.74 -20.24 -7.15
N ALA A 291 13.49 -20.22 -6.69
CA ALA A 291 12.34 -19.80 -7.45
C ALA A 291 11.43 -18.94 -6.57
N ASP A 292 10.78 -17.98 -7.17
CA ASP A 292 9.75 -17.19 -6.52
C ASP A 292 8.52 -17.01 -7.40
N PHE A 293 7.40 -16.76 -6.75
CA PHE A 293 6.13 -16.41 -7.38
C PHE A 293 5.51 -15.26 -6.61
N LYS A 294 5.07 -14.26 -7.33
CA LYS A 294 4.40 -13.08 -6.80
C LYS A 294 3.11 -12.81 -7.56
N THR A 295 2.08 -12.46 -6.83
CA THR A 295 0.82 -11.98 -7.41
C THR A 295 0.35 -10.73 -6.69
N ASP A 296 -0.04 -9.73 -7.46
CA ASP A 296 -0.54 -8.44 -6.98
C ASP A 296 -1.84 -8.10 -7.71
N GLY A 297 -2.85 -7.68 -6.97
CA GLY A 297 -4.13 -7.28 -7.55
C GLY A 297 -4.94 -6.38 -6.63
N ASN A 298 -6.00 -5.82 -7.17
CA ASN A 298 -6.90 -4.95 -6.43
C ASN A 298 -8.36 -5.23 -6.79
N LEU A 299 -9.15 -5.61 -5.80
CA LEU A 299 -10.56 -5.95 -5.93
C LEU A 299 -11.49 -4.76 -5.61
N GLY A 300 -10.95 -3.56 -5.43
CA GLY A 300 -11.69 -2.37 -5.07
C GLY A 300 -12.49 -1.77 -6.23
N LYS A 301 -13.47 -0.95 -5.88
CA LYS A 301 -14.28 -0.20 -6.87
C LYS A 301 -13.49 0.92 -7.56
N GLY A 302 -12.29 1.24 -7.05
CA GLY A 302 -11.48 2.32 -7.59
C GLY A 302 -12.03 3.71 -7.28
N SER A 303 -11.85 4.62 -8.22
CA SER A 303 -12.31 6.01 -8.10
C SER A 303 -13.80 6.11 -8.42
N VAL A 304 -14.56 6.74 -7.52
CA VAL A 304 -16.00 6.97 -7.66
C VAL A 304 -16.32 8.42 -7.39
N TYR A 305 -17.00 9.06 -8.31
CA TYR A 305 -17.48 10.44 -8.18
C TYR A 305 -18.74 10.63 -9.04
N ASP A 306 -19.42 11.73 -8.82
CA ASP A 306 -20.53 12.14 -9.67
C ASP A 306 -19.98 12.74 -10.97
N GLU A 307 -20.28 12.12 -12.10
CA GLU A 307 -19.80 12.54 -13.42
C GLU A 307 -20.37 13.90 -13.83
N ASP A 308 -21.55 14.27 -13.31
CA ASP A 308 -22.14 15.59 -13.52
C ASP A 308 -21.42 16.69 -12.70
N TYR A 309 -20.74 16.31 -11.64
CA TYR A 309 -19.97 17.20 -10.75
C TYR A 309 -18.58 16.67 -10.44
N PRO A 310 -17.72 16.48 -11.47
CA PRO A 310 -16.42 15.87 -11.32
C PRO A 310 -15.46 16.70 -10.45
N PRO A 311 -14.53 16.05 -9.74
CA PRO A 311 -13.58 16.73 -8.84
C PRO A 311 -12.58 17.61 -9.58
N PHE A 312 -12.42 17.42 -10.88
CA PHE A 312 -11.43 18.12 -11.70
C PHE A 312 -11.98 18.58 -13.03
N ARG A 313 -11.51 19.74 -13.44
CA ARG A 313 -11.93 20.44 -14.62
C ARG A 313 -10.78 21.03 -15.40
N ASN A 314 -9.72 20.34 -15.58
CA ASN A 314 -8.68 20.82 -16.45
C ASN A 314 -8.82 20.16 -17.82
N ILE A 315 -9.14 20.97 -18.83
CA ILE A 315 -9.18 20.52 -20.23
C ILE A 315 -7.89 19.82 -20.64
N ASN A 316 -6.75 20.35 -20.22
CA ASN A 316 -5.44 19.80 -20.55
C ASN A 316 -5.14 18.47 -19.85
N ASN A 317 -5.91 18.10 -18.83
CA ASN A 317 -5.76 16.86 -18.06
C ASN A 317 -6.97 15.92 -18.18
N ALA A 318 -7.87 16.14 -19.12
CA ALA A 318 -9.06 15.31 -19.32
C ALA A 318 -8.72 13.82 -19.57
N GLU A 319 -7.50 13.53 -19.96
CA GLU A 319 -7.01 12.16 -20.19
C GLU A 319 -6.27 11.56 -19.00
N SER A 320 -5.83 12.37 -18.06
CA SER A 320 -4.97 11.92 -16.97
C SER A 320 -5.73 11.56 -15.71
N GLY A 321 -6.06 10.31 -15.55
CA GLY A 321 -6.15 9.70 -14.24
C GLY A 321 -7.45 9.87 -13.45
N TYR A 322 -8.38 10.71 -13.87
CA TYR A 322 -9.63 10.98 -13.11
C TYR A 322 -10.84 10.17 -13.57
N ARG A 323 -10.60 9.13 -14.32
CA ARG A 323 -11.65 8.19 -14.70
C ARG A 323 -12.10 7.40 -13.49
N ALA A 324 -13.41 7.30 -13.32
CA ALA A 324 -14.00 6.24 -12.54
C ALA A 324 -13.50 4.91 -13.13
N ARG A 325 -12.50 4.30 -12.50
CA ARG A 325 -11.95 3.02 -12.95
C ARG A 325 -12.11 2.02 -11.84
N PRO A 326 -12.90 0.97 -12.06
CA PRO A 326 -12.96 -0.13 -11.12
C PRO A 326 -11.62 -0.88 -11.16
N TYR A 327 -11.00 -1.04 -9.98
CA TYR A 327 -9.74 -1.76 -9.86
C TYR A 327 -9.92 -3.26 -10.07
N TYR A 328 -11.12 -3.80 -9.79
CA TYR A 328 -11.43 -5.21 -9.98
C TYR A 328 -11.44 -5.64 -11.47
N ASP A 329 -11.51 -4.69 -12.41
CA ASP A 329 -11.40 -4.97 -13.86
C ASP A 329 -9.94 -5.06 -14.33
N ILE A 330 -8.99 -4.71 -13.46
CA ILE A 330 -7.56 -4.81 -13.77
C ILE A 330 -7.10 -6.23 -13.43
N PRO A 331 -6.55 -6.99 -14.40
CA PRO A 331 -6.04 -8.33 -14.15
C PRO A 331 -4.95 -8.33 -13.07
N PHE A 332 -4.89 -9.41 -12.30
CA PHE A 332 -3.78 -9.63 -11.37
C PHE A 332 -2.46 -9.72 -12.14
N ILE A 333 -1.44 -9.04 -11.60
CA ILE A 333 -0.08 -9.13 -12.12
C ILE A 333 0.59 -10.32 -11.46
N ASN A 334 0.90 -11.34 -12.28
CA ASN A 334 1.59 -12.54 -11.82
C ASN A 334 3.02 -12.52 -12.35
N GLN A 335 3.98 -12.75 -11.46
CA GLN A 335 5.40 -12.79 -11.77
C GLN A 335 5.98 -14.11 -11.26
N PHE A 336 6.80 -14.75 -12.08
CA PHE A 336 7.54 -15.96 -11.71
C PHE A 336 9.01 -15.70 -11.98
N GLY A 337 9.85 -15.95 -10.97
CA GLY A 337 11.29 -15.77 -11.01
C GLY A 337 12.02 -17.08 -10.79
N LEU A 338 13.10 -17.28 -11.54
CA LEU A 338 14.10 -18.32 -11.30
C LEU A 338 15.46 -17.63 -11.16
N TYR A 339 16.25 -18.03 -10.20
CA TYR A 339 17.57 -17.48 -9.99
C TYR A 339 18.58 -18.53 -9.54
N ALA A 340 19.84 -18.30 -9.92
CA ALA A 340 20.97 -19.06 -9.46
C ALA A 340 22.17 -18.13 -9.23
N GLU A 341 22.90 -18.38 -8.18
CA GLU A 341 24.10 -17.62 -7.81
C GLU A 341 25.18 -18.60 -7.37
N ASN A 342 26.41 -18.42 -7.83
CA ASN A 342 27.51 -19.31 -7.51
C ASN A 342 28.72 -18.53 -7.06
N TYR A 343 29.34 -18.95 -5.98
CA TYR A 343 30.54 -18.39 -5.39
C TYR A 343 31.64 -19.42 -5.35
N PHE A 344 32.81 -19.03 -5.82
CA PHE A 344 34.04 -19.82 -5.73
C PHE A 344 35.04 -19.08 -4.86
N ASN A 345 35.64 -19.80 -3.92
CA ASN A 345 36.69 -19.30 -3.07
C ASN A 345 37.82 -20.30 -3.07
N TRP A 346 39.05 -19.85 -3.38
CA TRP A 346 40.26 -20.66 -3.47
C TRP A 346 41.37 -20.16 -2.56
#